data_868f0b6b96ecbf5fa2c7a8f5c79cb608
#
_entry.id   868f0b6b96ecbf5fa2c7a8f5c79cb608
#
_cell.length_a   1.000
_cell.length_b   1.000
_cell.length_c   1.000
_cell.angle_alpha   90.00
_cell.angle_beta   90.00
_cell.angle_gamma   90.00
#
_symmetry.space_group_name_H-M   'P 1'
#
loop_
_entity.id
_entity.type
_entity.pdbx_description
1 polymer ?
#
loop_
_entity_poly.entity_id
_entity_poly.type
_entity_poly.pdbx_seq_one_letter_code
_entity_poly.pdbx_strand_id
1 'polypeptide(L)'
;MKYILHRKGYQVLKAYDGMQALKMLETETVHLLILDVMMPRLDGIRATLKIRETNSIPIIILSAKSEDADKILGLNIGADDYMTKPFNPLELVARVKSQLRRYTQLGGNVSSTQETIYEVGGLRINDDLKEVTVDGEMVRLTPIEYNILLLLMKNQGRVFSINQIYESIWNEDAIGADNTVAVHIRHIREKIEINPKEPRYLKVVWGVGYKIEKL
;
A
#
# COMPACT_ATOMS: atom_id res chain seq x y z
N MET A 1 12.60 17.94 6.66
CA MET A 1 11.48 16.99 6.76
C MET A 1 10.69 17.15 8.05
N LYS A 2 11.22 16.85 9.24
CA LYS A 2 10.50 16.95 10.54
C LYS A 2 9.72 18.27 10.71
N TYR A 3 10.37 19.42 10.48
CA TYR A 3 9.77 20.75 10.64
C TYR A 3 8.53 20.97 9.76
N ILE A 4 8.56 20.50 8.51
CA ILE A 4 7.47 20.69 7.54
C ILE A 4 6.25 19.87 7.95
N LEU A 5 6.46 18.61 8.34
CA LEU A 5 5.38 17.72 8.79
C LEU A 5 4.78 18.22 10.12
N HIS A 6 5.62 18.67 11.04
CA HIS A 6 5.15 19.24 12.31
C HIS A 6 4.27 20.49 12.09
N ARG A 7 4.63 21.38 11.15
CA ARG A 7 3.79 22.54 10.78
C ARG A 7 2.43 22.17 10.18
N LYS A 8 2.29 20.94 9.69
CA LYS A 8 1.02 20.39 9.17
C LYS A 8 0.21 19.64 10.23
N GLY A 9 0.63 19.72 11.51
CA GLY A 9 -0.08 19.11 12.64
C GLY A 9 0.28 17.65 12.91
N TYR A 10 1.28 17.08 12.24
CA TYR A 10 1.69 15.70 12.49
C TYR A 10 2.64 15.61 13.69
N GLN A 11 2.42 14.64 14.57
CA GLN A 11 3.40 14.24 15.57
C GLN A 11 4.50 13.43 14.87
N VAL A 12 5.75 13.88 14.95
CA VAL A 12 6.87 13.27 14.23
C VAL A 12 7.85 12.68 15.22
N LEU A 13 7.91 11.37 15.29
CA LEU A 13 8.93 10.59 15.97
C LEU A 13 10.15 10.46 15.06
N LYS A 14 11.35 10.32 15.63
CA LYS A 14 12.59 10.25 14.86
C LYS A 14 13.41 9.03 15.28
N ALA A 15 13.66 8.14 14.33
CA ALA A 15 14.62 7.06 14.43
C ALA A 15 15.84 7.38 13.55
N TYR A 16 17.03 6.98 13.98
CA TYR A 16 18.29 7.25 13.28
C TYR A 16 18.78 6.06 12.44
N ASP A 17 18.13 4.90 12.58
CA ASP A 17 18.33 3.68 11.81
C ASP A 17 17.13 2.74 11.93
N GLY A 18 17.16 1.65 11.14
CA GLY A 18 16.07 0.69 11.10
C GLY A 18 15.85 -0.08 12.41
N MET A 19 16.90 -0.35 13.19
CA MET A 19 16.76 -1.03 14.49
C MET A 19 16.00 -0.17 15.50
N GLN A 20 16.31 1.13 15.53
CA GLN A 20 15.59 2.07 16.38
C GLN A 20 14.14 2.25 15.92
N ALA A 21 13.89 2.27 14.60
CA ALA A 21 12.53 2.32 14.06
C ALA A 21 11.71 1.11 14.49
N LEU A 22 12.26 -0.11 14.40
CA LEU A 22 11.60 -1.34 14.87
C LEU A 22 11.24 -1.27 16.35
N LYS A 23 12.21 -0.88 17.20
CA LYS A 23 11.99 -0.75 18.64
C LYS A 23 10.90 0.28 18.97
N MET A 24 10.83 1.38 18.23
CA MET A 24 9.80 2.39 18.43
C MET A 24 8.41 1.88 18.06
N LEU A 25 8.29 1.00 17.06
CA LEU A 25 7.02 0.37 16.70
C LEU A 25 6.46 -0.57 17.78
N GLU A 26 7.29 -1.07 18.69
CA GLU A 26 6.86 -1.89 19.82
C GLU A 26 6.24 -1.06 20.95
N THR A 27 6.63 0.22 21.08
CA THR A 27 6.27 1.08 22.23
C THR A 27 5.38 2.25 21.87
N GLU A 28 5.37 2.67 20.61
CA GLU A 28 4.68 3.87 20.14
C GLU A 28 3.60 3.54 19.10
N THR A 29 2.50 4.27 19.14
CA THR A 29 1.48 4.17 18.07
C THR A 29 1.94 4.97 16.86
N VAL A 30 2.30 4.26 15.79
CA VAL A 30 2.77 4.85 14.54
C VAL A 30 1.78 4.55 13.43
N HIS A 31 1.36 5.58 12.70
CA HIS A 31 0.36 5.47 11.62
C HIS A 31 0.97 5.51 10.21
N LEU A 32 2.24 5.89 10.08
CA LEU A 32 2.99 5.93 8.83
C LEU A 32 4.49 5.98 9.11
N LEU A 33 5.27 5.29 8.30
CA LEU A 33 6.72 5.32 8.31
C LEU A 33 7.27 6.02 7.07
N ILE A 34 8.34 6.79 7.27
CA ILE A 34 9.17 7.33 6.20
C ILE A 34 10.57 6.81 6.45
N LEU A 35 11.05 5.91 5.60
CA LEU A 35 12.33 5.24 5.75
C LEU A 35 13.32 5.68 4.67
N ASP A 36 14.50 6.09 5.08
CA ASP A 36 15.62 6.27 4.16
C ASP A 36 16.23 4.91 3.81
N VAL A 37 16.52 4.66 2.53
CA VAL A 37 17.26 3.46 2.14
C VAL A 37 18.62 3.43 2.81
N MET A 38 19.33 4.56 2.80
CA MET A 38 20.70 4.67 3.31
C MET A 38 20.72 5.02 4.80
N MET A 39 20.50 4.02 5.64
CA MET A 39 20.61 4.17 7.10
C MET A 39 21.71 3.25 7.66
N PRO A 40 22.41 3.65 8.75
CA PRO A 40 23.39 2.78 9.41
C PRO A 40 22.70 1.59 10.10
N ARG A 41 23.47 0.56 10.43
CA ARG A 41 23.09 -0.64 11.19
C ARG A 41 22.05 -1.50 10.45
N LEU A 42 20.82 -1.03 10.28
CA LEU A 42 19.76 -1.66 9.52
C LEU A 42 19.22 -0.65 8.50
N ASP A 43 19.45 -0.94 7.22
CA ASP A 43 18.98 -0.10 6.11
C ASP A 43 17.45 -0.12 5.97
N GLY A 44 16.89 0.84 5.21
CA GLY A 44 15.44 1.00 5.07
C GLY A 44 14.77 -0.18 4.37
N ILE A 45 15.47 -0.88 3.48
CA ILE A 45 14.96 -2.05 2.76
C ILE A 45 14.77 -3.22 3.73
N ARG A 46 15.81 -3.56 4.47
CA ARG A 46 15.76 -4.63 5.48
C ARG A 46 14.81 -4.29 6.62
N ALA A 47 14.72 -3.02 7.01
CA ALA A 47 13.75 -2.56 8.00
C ALA A 47 12.32 -2.78 7.49
N THR A 48 12.02 -2.43 6.23
CA THR A 48 10.70 -2.65 5.61
C THR A 48 10.32 -4.13 5.64
N LEU A 49 11.21 -5.04 5.23
CA LEU A 49 10.95 -6.48 5.25
C LEU A 49 10.55 -6.96 6.65
N LYS A 50 11.34 -6.59 7.68
CA LYS A 50 11.04 -6.98 9.07
C LYS A 50 9.73 -6.38 9.60
N ILE A 51 9.42 -5.13 9.24
CA ILE A 51 8.16 -4.50 9.62
C ILE A 51 6.98 -5.24 9.00
N ARG A 52 7.09 -5.68 7.76
CA ARG A 52 6.02 -6.38 7.04
C ARG A 52 5.70 -7.78 7.58
N GLU A 53 6.61 -8.38 8.33
CA GLU A 53 6.33 -9.66 9.03
C GLU A 53 5.17 -9.51 10.05
N THR A 54 5.05 -8.33 10.67
CA THR A 54 4.09 -8.12 11.78
C THR A 54 3.16 -6.93 11.60
N ASN A 55 3.43 -6.03 10.65
CA ASN A 55 2.76 -4.74 10.57
C ASN A 55 2.42 -4.33 9.14
N SER A 56 1.21 -3.80 8.94
CA SER A 56 0.72 -3.32 7.65
C SER A 56 0.62 -1.79 7.54
N ILE A 57 1.20 -1.03 8.49
CA ILE A 57 1.21 0.44 8.42
C ILE A 57 1.85 0.94 7.11
N PRO A 58 1.39 2.06 6.55
CA PRO A 58 1.95 2.58 5.31
C PRO A 58 3.43 2.97 5.46
N ILE A 59 4.24 2.60 4.47
CA ILE A 59 5.67 2.87 4.40
C ILE A 59 6.00 3.63 3.12
N ILE A 60 6.61 4.81 3.26
CA ILE A 60 7.20 5.59 2.18
C ILE A 60 8.72 5.42 2.24
N ILE A 61 9.33 4.93 1.18
CA ILE A 61 10.79 4.82 1.07
C ILE A 61 11.35 6.09 0.43
N LEU A 62 12.43 6.63 1.01
CA LEU A 62 13.23 7.71 0.46
C LEU A 62 14.58 7.16 -0.03
N SER A 63 14.96 7.39 -1.28
CA SER A 63 16.23 6.94 -1.84
C SER A 63 16.95 8.04 -2.63
N ALA A 64 18.27 7.99 -2.64
CA ALA A 64 19.07 8.80 -3.56
C ALA A 64 19.12 8.23 -4.99
N LYS A 65 18.66 7.00 -5.18
CA LYS A 65 18.66 6.31 -6.46
C LYS A 65 17.34 6.55 -7.19
N SER A 66 17.45 6.94 -8.46
CA SER A 66 16.33 7.27 -9.34
C SER A 66 16.04 6.20 -10.39
N GLU A 67 16.83 5.10 -10.42
CA GLU A 67 16.62 4.03 -11.39
C GLU A 67 15.33 3.26 -11.10
N ASP A 68 14.60 2.92 -12.13
CA ASP A 68 13.35 2.16 -12.03
C ASP A 68 13.52 0.83 -11.29
N ALA A 69 14.68 0.17 -11.45
CA ALA A 69 15.01 -1.05 -10.76
C ALA A 69 15.01 -0.89 -9.22
N ASP A 70 15.55 0.21 -8.70
CA ASP A 70 15.57 0.50 -7.25
C ASP A 70 14.17 0.84 -6.71
N LYS A 71 13.37 1.54 -7.51
CA LYS A 71 11.96 1.81 -7.20
C LYS A 71 11.14 0.52 -7.12
N ILE A 72 11.29 -0.34 -8.13
CA ILE A 72 10.65 -1.65 -8.19
C ILE A 72 11.10 -2.52 -7.00
N LEU A 73 12.38 -2.50 -6.65
CA LEU A 73 12.90 -3.23 -5.49
C LEU A 73 12.25 -2.74 -4.20
N GLY A 74 12.20 -1.41 -3.98
CA GLY A 74 11.56 -0.80 -2.80
C GLY A 74 10.10 -1.20 -2.65
N LEU A 75 9.34 -1.20 -3.74
CA LEU A 75 7.94 -1.62 -3.75
C LEU A 75 7.80 -3.14 -3.58
N ASN A 76 8.64 -3.94 -4.24
CA ASN A 76 8.62 -5.41 -4.13
C ASN A 76 8.83 -5.92 -2.71
N ILE A 77 9.53 -5.19 -1.85
CA ILE A 77 9.71 -5.53 -0.43
C ILE A 77 8.54 -5.11 0.46
N GLY A 78 7.48 -4.55 -0.12
CA GLY A 78 6.26 -4.19 0.59
C GLY A 78 6.15 -2.71 0.99
N ALA A 79 6.94 -1.79 0.43
CA ALA A 79 6.69 -0.37 0.57
C ALA A 79 5.41 0.03 -0.17
N ASP A 80 4.65 0.99 0.36
CA ASP A 80 3.44 1.50 -0.27
C ASP A 80 3.74 2.64 -1.25
N ASP A 81 4.87 3.33 -1.06
CA ASP A 81 5.29 4.43 -1.93
C ASP A 81 6.81 4.62 -1.89
N TYR A 82 7.33 5.31 -2.89
CA TYR A 82 8.75 5.54 -3.10
C TYR A 82 8.99 6.95 -3.60
N MET A 83 9.96 7.66 -3.01
CA MET A 83 10.36 9.00 -3.43
C MET A 83 11.88 9.08 -3.62
N THR A 84 12.29 9.74 -4.70
CA THR A 84 13.70 10.01 -4.99
C THR A 84 14.17 11.31 -4.31
N LYS A 85 15.39 11.32 -3.84
CA LYS A 85 16.09 12.51 -3.34
C LYS A 85 16.88 13.17 -4.48
N PRO A 86 16.89 14.52 -4.58
CA PRO A 86 16.14 15.47 -3.74
C PRO A 86 14.66 15.49 -4.08
N PHE A 87 13.79 15.57 -3.07
CA PHE A 87 12.35 15.61 -3.24
C PHE A 87 11.75 16.98 -2.92
N ASN A 88 10.63 17.30 -3.53
CA ASN A 88 9.88 18.50 -3.19
C ASN A 88 9.18 18.28 -1.82
N PRO A 89 9.38 19.17 -0.84
CA PRO A 89 8.72 19.06 0.47
C PRO A 89 7.19 19.05 0.39
N LEU A 90 6.59 19.74 -0.56
CA LEU A 90 5.13 19.73 -0.76
C LEU A 90 4.64 18.38 -1.29
N GLU A 91 5.39 17.74 -2.16
CA GLU A 91 5.11 16.38 -2.65
C GLU A 91 5.14 15.37 -1.49
N LEU A 92 6.17 15.41 -0.64
CA LEU A 92 6.22 14.55 0.55
C LEU A 92 4.98 14.73 1.44
N VAL A 93 4.57 15.98 1.70
CA VAL A 93 3.36 16.26 2.50
C VAL A 93 2.11 15.71 1.84
N ALA A 94 1.97 15.84 0.52
CA ALA A 94 0.84 15.32 -0.24
C ALA A 94 0.76 13.79 -0.13
N ARG A 95 1.88 13.08 -0.32
CA ARG A 95 1.99 11.62 -0.19
C ARG A 95 1.68 11.15 1.23
N VAL A 96 2.26 11.78 2.26
CA VAL A 96 1.96 11.48 3.66
C VAL A 96 0.47 11.65 3.96
N LYS A 97 -0.13 12.76 3.53
CA LYS A 97 -1.58 13.02 3.71
C LYS A 97 -2.42 11.96 3.02
N SER A 98 -2.06 11.58 1.79
CA SER A 98 -2.76 10.56 1.00
C SER A 98 -2.68 9.18 1.67
N GLN A 99 -1.50 8.77 2.12
CA GLN A 99 -1.29 7.49 2.80
C GLN A 99 -2.02 7.43 4.15
N LEU A 100 -1.91 8.48 4.96
CA LEU A 100 -2.61 8.55 6.25
C LEU A 100 -4.12 8.55 6.10
N ARG A 101 -4.67 9.28 5.13
CA ARG A 101 -6.12 9.27 4.84
C ARG A 101 -6.60 7.85 4.56
N ARG A 102 -5.91 7.10 3.71
CA ARG A 102 -6.25 5.70 3.39
C ARG A 102 -6.16 4.82 4.63
N TYR A 103 -5.09 4.95 5.40
CA TYR A 103 -4.87 4.17 6.60
C TYR A 103 -5.92 4.44 7.68
N THR A 104 -6.26 5.71 7.93
CA THR A 104 -7.26 6.08 8.95
C THR A 104 -8.69 5.80 8.50
N GLN A 105 -8.98 5.82 7.19
CA GLN A 105 -10.28 5.39 6.67
C GLN A 105 -10.50 3.88 6.77
N LEU A 106 -9.42 3.09 6.86
CA LEU A 106 -9.48 1.66 7.16
C LEU A 106 -9.89 1.38 8.64
N GLY A 107 -9.77 2.38 9.54
CA GLY A 107 -10.07 2.26 10.97
C GLY A 107 -11.30 3.03 11.47
N GLY A 108 -12.12 3.66 10.61
CA GLY A 108 -13.11 4.65 11.01
C GLY A 108 -14.58 4.35 10.69
N ASN A 109 -15.36 4.31 11.78
CA ASN A 109 -16.82 4.48 11.91
C ASN A 109 -17.77 3.59 11.09
N VAL A 110 -18.18 2.53 11.74
CA VAL A 110 -19.41 1.78 11.45
C VAL A 110 -20.62 2.65 11.86
N SER A 111 -21.34 3.18 10.88
CA SER A 111 -22.67 3.76 11.04
C SER A 111 -23.48 3.51 9.77
N SER A 112 -23.79 2.25 9.49
CA SER A 112 -24.89 1.90 8.59
C SER A 112 -25.41 0.51 8.95
N THR A 113 -26.74 0.38 8.96
CA THR A 113 -27.49 -0.85 9.27
C THR A 113 -27.46 -1.91 8.18
N GLN A 114 -26.65 -1.76 7.14
CA GLN A 114 -26.36 -2.76 6.11
C GLN A 114 -24.85 -2.85 5.91
N GLU A 115 -24.29 -4.02 6.19
CA GLU A 115 -22.87 -4.29 5.91
C GLU A 115 -22.59 -4.17 4.41
N THR A 116 -21.56 -3.42 4.06
CA THR A 116 -21.11 -3.27 2.66
C THR A 116 -20.15 -4.40 2.33
N ILE A 117 -20.72 -5.50 1.81
CA ILE A 117 -19.96 -6.72 1.49
C ILE A 117 -19.83 -6.87 -0.02
N TYR A 118 -18.63 -7.18 -0.48
CA TYR A 118 -18.33 -7.56 -1.87
C TYR A 118 -17.78 -8.98 -1.89
N GLU A 119 -18.39 -9.85 -2.70
CA GLU A 119 -18.01 -11.27 -2.79
C GLU A 119 -17.83 -11.72 -4.23
N VAL A 120 -16.82 -12.58 -4.46
CA VAL A 120 -16.58 -13.31 -5.70
C VAL A 120 -16.00 -14.68 -5.36
N GLY A 121 -16.78 -15.74 -5.52
CA GLY A 121 -16.36 -17.07 -5.07
C GLY A 121 -16.07 -17.10 -3.58
N GLY A 122 -14.86 -17.52 -3.19
CA GLY A 122 -14.43 -17.51 -1.78
C GLY A 122 -13.80 -16.20 -1.31
N LEU A 123 -13.54 -15.25 -2.22
CA LEU A 123 -12.97 -13.95 -1.88
C LEU A 123 -14.07 -13.00 -1.40
N ARG A 124 -13.93 -12.47 -0.18
CA ARG A 124 -14.90 -11.57 0.45
C ARG A 124 -14.21 -10.35 1.03
N ILE A 125 -14.80 -9.18 0.83
CA ILE A 125 -14.43 -7.92 1.48
C ILE A 125 -15.62 -7.39 2.27
N ASN A 126 -15.44 -7.17 3.57
CA ASN A 126 -16.34 -6.36 4.37
C ASN A 126 -15.74 -4.94 4.44
N ASP A 127 -16.33 -3.99 3.68
CA ASP A 127 -15.77 -2.63 3.59
C ASP A 127 -16.04 -1.80 4.86
N ASP A 128 -17.01 -2.18 5.68
CA ASP A 128 -17.28 -1.50 6.95
C ASP A 128 -16.24 -1.89 8.01
N LEU A 129 -15.91 -3.16 8.11
CA LEU A 129 -14.89 -3.70 9.02
C LEU A 129 -13.47 -3.61 8.45
N LYS A 130 -13.33 -3.31 7.15
CA LYS A 130 -12.04 -3.33 6.41
C LYS A 130 -11.34 -4.68 6.46
N GLU A 131 -12.13 -5.73 6.46
CA GLU A 131 -11.68 -7.12 6.50
C GLU A 131 -11.73 -7.76 5.11
N VAL A 132 -10.73 -8.57 4.83
CA VAL A 132 -10.65 -9.40 3.62
C VAL A 132 -10.48 -10.84 4.04
N THR A 133 -11.30 -11.72 3.47
CA THR A 133 -11.16 -13.17 3.67
C THR A 133 -11.13 -13.91 2.34
N VAL A 134 -10.44 -15.04 2.32
CA VAL A 134 -10.45 -16.01 1.22
C VAL A 134 -10.82 -17.36 1.80
N ASP A 135 -11.91 -17.95 1.32
CA ASP A 135 -12.46 -19.21 1.83
C ASP A 135 -12.64 -19.21 3.37
N GLY A 136 -12.97 -18.05 3.95
CA GLY A 136 -13.17 -17.83 5.38
C GLY A 136 -11.91 -17.45 6.17
N GLU A 137 -10.72 -17.59 5.60
CA GLU A 137 -9.46 -17.24 6.25
C GLU A 137 -9.12 -15.76 6.05
N MET A 138 -8.71 -15.09 7.14
CA MET A 138 -8.34 -13.67 7.13
C MET A 138 -7.07 -13.41 6.34
N VAL A 139 -7.12 -12.43 5.44
CA VAL A 139 -5.98 -11.99 4.63
C VAL A 139 -5.54 -10.58 5.03
N ARG A 140 -4.26 -10.43 5.40
CA ARG A 140 -3.69 -9.12 5.74
C ARG A 140 -3.17 -8.40 4.49
N LEU A 141 -3.83 -7.30 4.15
CA LEU A 141 -3.40 -6.41 3.08
C LEU A 141 -2.83 -5.10 3.65
N THR A 142 -1.89 -4.50 2.92
CA THR A 142 -1.52 -3.10 3.19
C THR A 142 -2.65 -2.17 2.75
N PRO A 143 -2.71 -0.91 3.22
CA PRO A 143 -3.75 0.02 2.82
C PRO A 143 -3.87 0.22 1.30
N ILE A 144 -2.75 0.22 0.58
CA ILE A 144 -2.73 0.33 -0.88
C ILE A 144 -3.31 -0.94 -1.52
N GLU A 145 -2.86 -2.10 -1.11
CA GLU A 145 -3.36 -3.39 -1.61
C GLU A 145 -4.88 -3.53 -1.38
N TYR A 146 -5.33 -3.17 -0.17
CA TYR A 146 -6.75 -3.16 0.17
C TYR A 146 -7.55 -2.25 -0.77
N ASN A 147 -7.11 -1.00 -0.97
CA ASN A 147 -7.84 -0.04 -1.80
C ASN A 147 -7.84 -0.44 -3.28
N ILE A 148 -6.76 -1.03 -3.80
CA ILE A 148 -6.73 -1.58 -5.17
C ILE A 148 -7.74 -2.72 -5.28
N LEU A 149 -7.70 -3.68 -4.35
CA LEU A 149 -8.60 -4.81 -4.37
C LEU A 149 -10.07 -4.36 -4.26
N LEU A 150 -10.36 -3.44 -3.36
CA LEU A 150 -11.69 -2.86 -3.16
C LEU A 150 -12.20 -2.15 -4.42
N LEU A 151 -11.36 -1.35 -5.10
CA LEU A 151 -11.71 -0.70 -6.36
C LEU A 151 -12.18 -1.73 -7.41
N LEU A 152 -11.43 -2.81 -7.55
CA LEU A 152 -11.72 -3.86 -8.51
C LEU A 152 -12.94 -4.70 -8.10
N MET A 153 -13.09 -5.01 -6.81
CA MET A 153 -14.23 -5.75 -6.25
C MET A 153 -15.56 -4.98 -6.36
N LYS A 154 -15.52 -3.65 -6.17
CA LYS A 154 -16.70 -2.79 -6.42
C LYS A 154 -17.15 -2.78 -7.88
N ASN A 155 -16.25 -3.13 -8.80
CA ASN A 155 -16.46 -3.04 -10.24
C ASN A 155 -16.16 -4.38 -10.94
N GLN A 156 -16.70 -5.48 -10.41
CA GLN A 156 -16.47 -6.84 -10.94
C GLN A 156 -16.72 -6.93 -12.43
N GLY A 157 -15.81 -7.57 -13.15
CA GLY A 157 -15.86 -7.76 -14.60
C GLY A 157 -15.35 -6.55 -15.41
N ARG A 158 -15.30 -5.35 -14.81
CA ARG A 158 -14.75 -4.15 -15.46
C ARG A 158 -13.24 -4.17 -15.45
N VAL A 159 -12.63 -3.90 -16.61
CA VAL A 159 -11.18 -3.74 -16.74
C VAL A 159 -10.78 -2.31 -16.40
N PHE A 160 -9.79 -2.17 -15.53
CA PHE A 160 -9.14 -0.89 -15.22
C PHE A 160 -7.74 -0.89 -15.80
N SER A 161 -7.39 0.17 -16.54
CA SER A 161 -6.01 0.38 -16.96
C SER A 161 -5.11 0.66 -15.76
N ILE A 162 -3.81 0.48 -15.94
CA ILE A 162 -2.81 0.79 -14.91
C ILE A 162 -2.94 2.25 -14.46
N ASN A 163 -3.10 3.17 -15.42
CA ASN A 163 -3.27 4.59 -15.14
C ASN A 163 -4.55 4.85 -14.32
N GLN A 164 -5.67 4.25 -14.70
CA GLN A 164 -6.93 4.39 -13.94
C GLN A 164 -6.82 3.87 -12.51
N ILE A 165 -6.14 2.74 -12.30
CA ILE A 165 -5.87 2.24 -10.95
C ILE A 165 -4.99 3.22 -10.19
N TYR A 166 -3.89 3.67 -10.79
CA TYR A 166 -2.97 4.60 -10.16
C TYR A 166 -3.67 5.90 -9.76
N GLU A 167 -4.32 6.58 -10.69
CA GLU A 167 -5.05 7.83 -10.45
C GLU A 167 -6.12 7.67 -9.35
N SER A 168 -6.89 6.57 -9.40
CA SER A 168 -7.92 6.29 -8.39
C SER A 168 -7.37 6.07 -7.00
N ILE A 169 -6.19 5.44 -6.88
CA ILE A 169 -5.61 5.06 -5.59
C ILE A 169 -4.66 6.14 -5.07
N TRP A 170 -3.76 6.67 -5.91
CA TRP A 170 -2.80 7.69 -5.45
C TRP A 170 -3.35 9.12 -5.54
N ASN A 171 -4.40 9.33 -6.35
CA ASN A 171 -4.99 10.65 -6.63
C ASN A 171 -3.97 11.64 -7.20
N GLU A 172 -3.11 11.14 -8.07
CA GLU A 172 -2.03 11.83 -8.77
C GLU A 172 -2.02 11.38 -10.23
N ASP A 173 -1.46 12.21 -11.14
CA ASP A 173 -1.28 11.83 -12.53
C ASP A 173 -0.38 10.60 -12.67
N ALA A 174 -0.72 9.70 -13.57
CA ALA A 174 -0.08 8.38 -13.74
C ALA A 174 1.28 8.44 -14.44
N ILE A 175 2.17 9.35 -14.05
CA ILE A 175 3.52 9.45 -14.61
C ILE A 175 4.40 8.35 -14.00
N GLY A 176 4.77 7.35 -14.82
CA GLY A 176 5.59 6.21 -14.38
C GLY A 176 4.87 5.22 -13.43
N ALA A 177 3.55 5.10 -13.59
CA ALA A 177 2.69 4.27 -12.74
C ALA A 177 2.82 2.75 -13.00
N ASP A 178 3.31 2.34 -14.17
CA ASP A 178 3.22 0.96 -14.65
C ASP A 178 3.82 -0.05 -13.68
N ASN A 179 5.03 0.19 -13.22
CA ASN A 179 5.72 -0.72 -12.30
C ASN A 179 5.10 -0.71 -10.90
N THR A 180 4.62 0.43 -10.44
CA THR A 180 4.04 0.58 -9.09
C THR A 180 2.77 -0.26 -8.94
N VAL A 181 1.83 -0.12 -9.85
CA VAL A 181 0.57 -0.89 -9.84
C VAL A 181 0.85 -2.38 -10.00
N ALA A 182 1.71 -2.77 -10.96
CA ALA A 182 2.01 -4.18 -11.23
C ALA A 182 2.60 -4.90 -10.00
N VAL A 183 3.45 -4.23 -9.22
CA VAL A 183 4.01 -4.78 -7.98
C VAL A 183 2.93 -5.02 -6.94
N HIS A 184 2.04 -4.07 -6.70
CA HIS A 184 0.95 -4.25 -5.74
C HIS A 184 -0.04 -5.32 -6.19
N ILE A 185 -0.36 -5.41 -7.49
CA ILE A 185 -1.18 -6.50 -8.06
C ILE A 185 -0.52 -7.86 -7.79
N ARG A 186 0.79 -7.97 -7.95
CA ARG A 186 1.53 -9.19 -7.63
C ARG A 186 1.38 -9.55 -6.14
N HIS A 187 1.62 -8.60 -5.23
CA HIS A 187 1.48 -8.83 -3.78
C HIS A 187 0.06 -9.22 -3.37
N ILE A 188 -0.95 -8.58 -3.98
CA ILE A 188 -2.35 -8.96 -3.74
C ILE A 188 -2.55 -10.42 -4.15
N ARG A 189 -2.11 -10.82 -5.36
CA ARG A 189 -2.23 -12.21 -5.84
C ARG A 189 -1.53 -13.21 -4.92
N GLU A 190 -0.33 -12.89 -4.44
CA GLU A 190 0.42 -13.73 -3.50
C GLU A 190 -0.35 -13.99 -2.19
N LYS A 191 -1.30 -13.12 -1.85
CA LYS A 191 -2.09 -13.20 -0.61
C LYS A 191 -3.49 -13.79 -0.80
N ILE A 192 -4.11 -13.61 -1.98
CA ILE A 192 -5.50 -14.03 -2.21
C ILE A 192 -5.65 -15.22 -3.15
N GLU A 193 -4.60 -15.58 -3.91
CA GLU A 193 -4.68 -16.64 -4.92
C GLU A 193 -3.93 -17.88 -4.45
N ILE A 194 -4.49 -19.05 -4.68
CA ILE A 194 -3.80 -20.34 -4.44
C ILE A 194 -2.57 -20.44 -5.35
N ASN A 195 -2.71 -20.03 -6.62
CA ASN A 195 -1.61 -19.95 -7.58
C ASN A 195 -1.54 -18.54 -8.16
N PRO A 196 -0.62 -17.67 -7.70
CA PRO A 196 -0.50 -16.30 -8.21
C PRO A 196 -0.20 -16.19 -9.71
N LYS A 197 0.38 -17.25 -10.33
CA LYS A 197 0.66 -17.29 -11.77
C LYS A 197 -0.57 -17.62 -12.61
N GLU A 198 -1.53 -18.34 -12.02
CA GLU A 198 -2.81 -18.71 -12.62
C GLU A 198 -3.96 -18.18 -11.76
N PRO A 199 -4.11 -16.86 -11.61
CA PRO A 199 -5.01 -16.26 -10.64
C PRO A 199 -6.47 -16.62 -10.95
N ARG A 200 -7.25 -16.93 -9.92
CA ARG A 200 -8.67 -17.19 -10.01
C ARG A 200 -9.48 -15.90 -10.05
N TYR A 201 -9.16 -14.98 -9.16
CA TYR A 201 -9.92 -13.75 -8.92
C TYR A 201 -9.40 -12.57 -9.70
N LEU A 202 -8.10 -12.21 -9.52
CA LEU A 202 -7.50 -11.00 -10.04
C LEU A 202 -6.81 -11.28 -11.38
N LYS A 203 -7.54 -11.05 -12.48
CA LYS A 203 -7.08 -11.33 -13.84
C LYS A 203 -6.35 -10.16 -14.48
N VAL A 204 -5.38 -10.47 -15.33
CA VAL A 204 -4.80 -9.54 -16.27
C VAL A 204 -5.55 -9.59 -17.61
N VAL A 205 -5.80 -8.44 -18.20
CA VAL A 205 -6.23 -8.31 -19.59
C VAL A 205 -5.06 -7.69 -20.36
N TRP A 206 -4.37 -8.54 -21.11
CA TRP A 206 -3.13 -8.18 -21.78
C TRP A 206 -3.27 -6.92 -22.65
N GLY A 207 -2.34 -5.99 -22.49
CA GLY A 207 -2.35 -4.71 -23.20
C GLY A 207 -3.40 -3.70 -22.72
N VAL A 208 -4.25 -4.05 -21.73
CA VAL A 208 -5.33 -3.18 -21.24
C VAL A 208 -5.20 -2.88 -19.74
N GLY A 209 -5.09 -3.90 -18.88
CA GLY A 209 -5.03 -3.69 -17.42
C GLY A 209 -5.49 -4.90 -16.60
N TYR A 210 -6.20 -4.63 -15.51
CA TYR A 210 -6.60 -5.63 -14.53
C TYR A 210 -8.09 -5.57 -14.22
N LYS A 211 -8.66 -6.70 -13.82
CA LYS A 211 -10.05 -6.82 -13.33
C LYS A 211 -10.16 -7.89 -12.25
N ILE A 212 -11.21 -7.84 -11.45
CA ILE A 212 -11.72 -9.02 -10.74
C ILE A 212 -12.68 -9.75 -11.69
N GLU A 213 -12.48 -11.06 -11.82
CA GLU A 213 -13.38 -11.91 -12.64
C GLU A 213 -14.77 -11.96 -11.99
N LYS A 214 -15.80 -11.96 -12.80
CA LYS A 214 -17.18 -12.21 -12.34
C LYS A 214 -17.41 -13.70 -12.43
N LEU A 215 -17.39 -14.38 -11.29
CA LEU A 215 -17.62 -15.83 -11.19
C LEU A 215 -19.10 -16.16 -11.06
#